data_b98853eb4ee353af4cb8b7c1c29b44d5
#
_entry.id   b98853eb4ee353af4cb8b7c1c29b44d5
#
_cell.length_a   1.000
_cell.length_b   1.000
_cell.length_c   1.000
_cell.angle_alpha   90.00
_cell.angle_beta   90.00
_cell.angle_gamma   90.00
#
_symmetry.space_group_name_H-M   'P 1'
#
loop_
_entity.id
_entity.type
_entity.pdbx_description
1 polymer ?
#
loop_
_entity_poly.entity_id
_entity_poly.type
_entity_poly.pdbx_seq_one_letter_code
_entity_poly.pdbx_strand_id
1 'polypeptide(L)'
;MDHLVIASFVFLNLFMVLGAADLFYFHIWKYKLHTRPESRYEHKLHMAFAFLMIPLAYFLYYQNFGGWALWAGAFFVIAALSTELADVFSENDSRASIGGLSTQEYALHVVLTILKVASFAFLFASKPADAWSFSSPTVLGEYGFVAEMTALQVMVGSGLVGLLHLVLLHPRVAKINCQTVCDVAGCTRFSCCSTKV
;
A
#
# COMPACT_ATOMS: atom_id res chain seq x y z
N MET A 1 -23.21 -14.29 -5.88
CA MET A 1 -22.40 -13.28 -5.20
C MET A 1 -23.23 -12.00 -5.08
N ASP A 2 -23.28 -11.39 -3.90
CA ASP A 2 -24.00 -10.12 -3.67
C ASP A 2 -23.38 -8.99 -4.53
N HIS A 3 -24.21 -8.05 -4.99
CA HIS A 3 -23.75 -6.91 -5.79
C HIS A 3 -22.70 -6.06 -5.06
N LEU A 4 -22.79 -5.92 -3.72
CA LEU A 4 -21.80 -5.21 -2.92
C LEU A 4 -20.45 -5.93 -2.92
N VAL A 5 -20.46 -7.27 -2.85
CA VAL A 5 -19.24 -8.07 -2.96
C VAL A 5 -18.59 -7.88 -4.34
N ILE A 6 -19.39 -7.96 -5.42
CA ILE A 6 -18.89 -7.74 -6.78
C ILE A 6 -18.27 -6.34 -6.92
N ALA A 7 -18.97 -5.31 -6.47
CA ALA A 7 -18.47 -3.94 -6.50
C ALA A 7 -17.15 -3.80 -5.73
N SER A 8 -17.04 -4.41 -4.54
CA SER A 8 -15.82 -4.43 -3.74
C SER A 8 -14.64 -5.01 -4.52
N PHE A 9 -14.81 -6.16 -5.18
CA PHE A 9 -13.76 -6.79 -5.98
C PHE A 9 -13.38 -5.96 -7.21
N VAL A 10 -14.34 -5.30 -7.88
CA VAL A 10 -14.07 -4.40 -9.00
C VAL A 10 -13.20 -3.22 -8.56
N PHE A 11 -13.56 -2.56 -7.46
CA PHE A 11 -12.78 -1.44 -6.92
C PHE A 11 -11.39 -1.87 -6.46
N LEU A 12 -11.26 -3.06 -5.86
CA LEU A 12 -9.96 -3.61 -5.47
C LEU A 12 -9.05 -3.82 -6.69
N ASN A 13 -9.58 -4.40 -7.78
CA ASN A 13 -8.81 -4.60 -9.00
C ASN A 13 -8.39 -3.28 -9.64
N LEU A 14 -9.30 -2.30 -9.73
CA LEU A 14 -8.96 -0.96 -10.24
C LEU A 14 -7.88 -0.30 -9.40
N PHE A 15 -7.98 -0.39 -8.07
CA PHE A 15 -6.93 0.07 -7.16
C PHE A 15 -5.58 -0.59 -7.45
N MET A 16 -5.53 -1.91 -7.63
CA MET A 16 -4.28 -2.65 -7.90
C MET A 16 -3.66 -2.23 -9.23
N VAL A 17 -4.46 -2.08 -10.29
CA VAL A 17 -3.96 -1.67 -11.62
C VAL A 17 -3.42 -0.26 -11.60
N LEU A 18 -4.17 0.70 -11.02
CA LEU A 18 -3.75 2.09 -10.95
C LEU A 18 -2.59 2.30 -9.97
N GLY A 19 -2.55 1.54 -8.85
CA GLY A 19 -1.43 1.57 -7.93
C GLY A 19 -0.14 1.03 -8.55
N ALA A 20 -0.23 -0.02 -9.37
CA ALA A 20 0.91 -0.49 -10.15
C ALA A 20 1.38 0.58 -11.16
N ALA A 21 0.45 1.25 -11.85
CA ALA A 21 0.77 2.34 -12.77
C ALA A 21 1.45 3.51 -12.04
N ASP A 22 0.99 3.88 -10.86
CA ASP A 22 1.60 4.89 -10.00
C ASP A 22 3.05 4.52 -9.65
N LEU A 23 3.25 3.33 -9.11
CA LEU A 23 4.56 2.82 -8.73
C LEU A 23 5.55 2.84 -9.89
N PHE A 24 5.17 2.23 -11.03
CA PHE A 24 6.10 2.10 -12.15
C PHE A 24 6.32 3.42 -12.89
N TYR A 25 5.26 4.19 -13.14
CA TYR A 25 5.35 5.44 -13.90
C TYR A 25 5.91 6.59 -13.07
N PHE A 26 5.25 6.95 -11.94
CA PHE A 26 5.68 8.11 -11.15
C PHE A 26 6.90 7.81 -10.29
N HIS A 27 6.89 6.73 -9.50
CA HIS A 27 7.93 6.49 -8.50
C HIS A 27 9.24 6.00 -9.11
N ILE A 28 9.17 5.06 -10.08
CA ILE A 28 10.38 4.43 -10.64
C ILE A 28 10.86 5.16 -11.88
N TRP A 29 9.99 5.38 -12.86
CA TRP A 29 10.43 5.89 -14.17
C TRP A 29 10.55 7.42 -14.20
N LYS A 30 9.48 8.15 -13.85
CA LYS A 30 9.41 9.61 -14.01
C LYS A 30 10.28 10.33 -12.99
N TYR A 31 10.09 10.06 -11.70
CA TYR A 31 10.75 10.81 -10.62
C TYR A 31 11.96 10.10 -10.02
N LYS A 32 12.12 8.78 -10.29
CA LYS A 32 13.22 7.95 -9.77
C LYS A 32 13.38 8.12 -8.25
N LEU A 33 12.27 8.07 -7.51
CA LEU A 33 12.23 8.36 -6.07
C LEU A 33 13.19 7.47 -5.28
N HIS A 34 13.41 6.23 -5.71
CA HIS A 34 14.35 5.30 -5.09
C HIS A 34 15.81 5.82 -5.04
N THR A 35 16.17 6.81 -5.88
CA THR A 35 17.51 7.41 -5.88
C THR A 35 17.60 8.66 -5.01
N ARG A 36 16.51 9.06 -4.36
CA ARG A 36 16.40 10.28 -3.56
C ARG A 36 16.43 9.96 -2.07
N PRO A 37 17.37 10.54 -1.30
CA PRO A 37 17.45 10.26 0.14
C PRO A 37 16.18 10.67 0.90
N GLU A 38 15.55 11.77 0.53
CA GLU A 38 14.32 12.28 1.12
C GLU A 38 13.10 11.34 0.93
N SER A 39 13.07 10.56 -0.14
CA SER A 39 11.98 9.63 -0.44
C SER A 39 12.11 8.27 0.28
N ARG A 40 13.18 8.02 1.04
CA ARG A 40 13.41 6.73 1.70
C ARG A 40 12.33 6.38 2.72
N TYR A 41 11.79 7.37 3.42
CA TYR A 41 10.73 7.15 4.41
C TYR A 41 9.45 6.70 3.73
N GLU A 42 9.03 7.37 2.67
CA GLU A 42 7.91 6.98 1.82
C GLU A 42 8.05 5.56 1.27
N HIS A 43 9.21 5.17 0.73
CA HIS A 43 9.46 3.80 0.29
C HIS A 43 9.29 2.76 1.41
N LYS A 44 9.61 3.10 2.67
CA LYS A 44 9.35 2.22 3.82
C LYS A 44 7.85 2.11 4.11
N LEU A 45 7.10 3.19 3.98
CA LEU A 45 5.64 3.19 4.16
C LEU A 45 4.96 2.37 3.07
N HIS A 46 5.34 2.54 1.82
CA HIS A 46 4.83 1.71 0.71
C HIS A 46 5.17 0.23 0.88
N MET A 47 6.38 -0.10 1.34
CA MET A 47 6.75 -1.48 1.69
C MET A 47 5.86 -2.04 2.81
N ALA A 48 5.66 -1.27 3.89
CA ALA A 48 4.81 -1.68 5.00
C ALA A 48 3.36 -1.86 4.56
N PHE A 49 2.81 -0.92 3.80
CA PHE A 49 1.48 -1.00 3.20
C PHE A 49 1.33 -2.26 2.34
N ALA A 50 2.27 -2.51 1.44
CA ALA A 50 2.23 -3.68 0.56
C ALA A 50 2.22 -4.99 1.36
N PHE A 51 3.03 -5.12 2.40
CA PHE A 51 3.02 -6.31 3.25
C PHE A 51 1.74 -6.43 4.09
N LEU A 52 1.13 -5.32 4.55
CA LEU A 52 -0.15 -5.33 5.25
C LEU A 52 -1.31 -5.77 4.33
N MET A 53 -1.23 -5.48 3.03
CA MET A 53 -2.24 -5.92 2.05
C MET A 53 -2.32 -7.45 1.92
N ILE A 54 -1.26 -8.21 2.25
CA ILE A 54 -1.27 -9.68 2.18
C ILE A 54 -2.28 -10.27 3.19
N PRO A 55 -2.13 -10.08 4.52
CA PRO A 55 -3.10 -10.58 5.48
C PRO A 55 -4.48 -9.92 5.33
N LEU A 56 -4.54 -8.64 4.94
CA LEU A 56 -5.79 -7.96 4.65
C LEU A 56 -6.56 -8.70 3.53
N ALA A 57 -5.90 -8.99 2.40
CA ALA A 57 -6.53 -9.69 1.28
C ALA A 57 -6.94 -11.12 1.67
N TYR A 58 -6.14 -11.80 2.49
CA TYR A 58 -6.49 -13.12 3.00
C TYR A 58 -7.77 -13.07 3.85
N PHE A 59 -7.84 -12.21 4.87
CA PHE A 59 -8.95 -12.18 5.80
C PHE A 59 -10.24 -11.57 5.24
N LEU A 60 -10.16 -10.73 4.21
CA LEU A 60 -11.35 -10.06 3.68
C LEU A 60 -11.81 -10.61 2.33
N TYR A 61 -10.90 -11.05 1.47
CA TYR A 61 -11.18 -11.33 0.06
C TYR A 61 -10.99 -12.78 -0.35
N TYR A 62 -10.16 -13.55 0.37
CA TYR A 62 -9.89 -14.94 0.00
C TYR A 62 -11.09 -15.87 0.30
N GLN A 63 -11.68 -15.71 1.48
CA GLN A 63 -12.90 -16.41 1.87
C GLN A 63 -13.88 -15.46 2.56
N ASN A 64 -15.15 -15.86 2.61
CA ASN A 64 -16.17 -15.13 3.35
C ASN A 64 -16.05 -15.40 4.84
N PHE A 65 -15.12 -14.72 5.50
CA PHE A 65 -14.91 -14.87 6.93
C PHE A 65 -15.93 -14.07 7.78
N GLY A 66 -16.22 -14.60 8.98
CA GLY A 66 -16.95 -13.98 10.07
C GLY A 66 -16.19 -14.11 11.38
N GLY A 67 -16.80 -13.71 12.48
CA GLY A 67 -16.22 -13.82 13.81
C GLY A 67 -14.90 -13.11 13.97
N TRP A 68 -13.97 -13.73 14.69
CA TRP A 68 -12.65 -13.18 14.94
C TRP A 68 -11.83 -12.91 13.67
N ALA A 69 -12.03 -13.73 12.62
CA ALA A 69 -11.28 -13.56 11.37
C ALA A 69 -11.73 -12.30 10.61
N LEU A 70 -13.01 -11.94 10.65
CA LEU A 70 -13.50 -10.67 10.10
C LEU A 70 -12.90 -9.47 10.86
N TRP A 71 -12.82 -9.55 12.19
CA TRP A 71 -12.17 -8.53 13.02
C TRP A 71 -10.67 -8.43 12.75
N ALA A 72 -9.98 -9.54 12.51
CA ALA A 72 -8.59 -9.51 12.06
C ALA A 72 -8.44 -8.76 10.72
N GLY A 73 -9.33 -9.01 9.76
CA GLY A 73 -9.38 -8.25 8.52
C GLY A 73 -9.59 -6.74 8.75
N ALA A 74 -10.54 -6.37 9.61
CA ALA A 74 -10.78 -4.97 9.97
C ALA A 74 -9.56 -4.31 10.64
N PHE A 75 -8.85 -5.04 11.50
CA PHE A 75 -7.58 -4.58 12.07
C PHE A 75 -6.54 -4.27 10.99
N PHE A 76 -6.36 -5.16 10.01
CA PHE A 76 -5.41 -4.91 8.91
C PHE A 76 -5.83 -3.76 8.01
N VAL A 77 -7.15 -3.51 7.83
CA VAL A 77 -7.64 -2.29 7.14
C VAL A 77 -7.20 -1.04 7.90
N ILE A 78 -7.41 -0.99 9.22
CA ILE A 78 -7.01 0.16 10.04
C ILE A 78 -5.49 0.36 9.96
N ALA A 79 -4.69 -0.71 10.07
CA ALA A 79 -3.24 -0.63 9.97
C ALA A 79 -2.78 -0.10 8.59
N ALA A 80 -3.37 -0.61 7.49
CA ALA A 80 -3.06 -0.17 6.13
C ALA A 80 -3.43 1.30 5.91
N LEU A 81 -4.63 1.74 6.34
CA LEU A 81 -5.05 3.14 6.24
C LEU A 81 -4.20 4.06 7.10
N SER A 82 -3.75 3.61 8.28
CA SER A 82 -2.84 4.39 9.14
C SER A 82 -1.47 4.58 8.48
N THR A 83 -0.96 3.53 7.82
CA THR A 83 0.30 3.60 7.06
C THR A 83 0.19 4.57 5.89
N GLU A 84 -0.93 4.54 5.15
CA GLU A 84 -1.20 5.48 4.07
C GLU A 84 -1.36 6.92 4.57
N LEU A 85 -2.03 7.12 5.69
CA LEU A 85 -2.15 8.45 6.29
C LEU A 85 -0.77 9.03 6.64
N ALA A 86 0.12 8.21 7.20
CA ALA A 86 1.51 8.62 7.44
C ALA A 86 2.26 8.94 6.14
N ASP A 87 1.95 8.22 5.05
CA ASP A 87 2.52 8.45 3.74
C ASP A 87 2.10 9.81 3.15
N VAL A 88 0.81 10.14 3.19
CA VAL A 88 0.27 11.44 2.75
C VAL A 88 1.00 12.61 3.41
N PHE A 89 1.34 12.51 4.70
CA PHE A 89 2.11 13.56 5.39
C PHE A 89 3.58 13.63 4.95
N SER A 90 4.14 12.55 4.40
CA SER A 90 5.53 12.50 3.95
C SER A 90 5.73 12.83 2.47
N GLU A 91 4.68 12.77 1.66
CA GLU A 91 4.75 12.91 0.19
C GLU A 91 5.38 14.23 -0.26
N ASN A 92 4.98 15.35 0.33
CA ASN A 92 5.50 16.65 -0.08
C ASN A 92 7.00 16.79 0.23
N ASP A 93 7.44 16.29 1.37
CA ASP A 93 8.87 16.31 1.76
C ASP A 93 9.68 15.39 0.87
N SER A 94 9.15 14.24 0.48
CA SER A 94 9.82 13.30 -0.40
C SER A 94 9.96 13.81 -1.84
N ARG A 95 9.22 14.84 -2.26
CA ARG A 95 9.30 15.54 -3.54
C ARG A 95 10.00 16.91 -3.44
N ALA A 96 10.56 17.27 -2.29
CA ALA A 96 11.14 18.61 -2.09
C ALA A 96 12.19 18.97 -3.16
N SER A 97 13.03 18.00 -3.56
CA SER A 97 14.09 18.23 -4.58
C SER A 97 13.57 18.37 -6.02
N ILE A 98 12.28 18.10 -6.27
CA ILE A 98 11.66 18.19 -7.61
C ILE A 98 10.53 19.20 -7.69
N GLY A 99 10.39 20.05 -6.67
CA GLY A 99 9.38 21.13 -6.64
C GLY A 99 8.03 20.74 -6.03
N GLY A 100 7.99 19.64 -5.28
CA GLY A 100 6.78 19.17 -4.59
C GLY A 100 5.98 18.13 -5.38
N LEU A 101 4.83 17.74 -4.82
CA LEU A 101 3.91 16.76 -5.40
C LEU A 101 3.21 17.35 -6.64
N SER A 102 3.26 16.66 -7.77
CA SER A 102 2.59 17.10 -8.99
C SER A 102 1.08 16.94 -8.89
N THR A 103 0.30 17.81 -9.53
CA THR A 103 -1.16 17.74 -9.56
C THR A 103 -1.67 16.41 -10.11
N GLN A 104 -0.99 15.82 -11.09
CA GLN A 104 -1.38 14.53 -11.69
C GLN A 104 -1.19 13.37 -10.71
N GLU A 105 -0.06 13.34 -10.01
CA GLU A 105 0.24 12.34 -8.99
C GLU A 105 -0.73 12.47 -7.80
N TYR A 106 -0.95 13.69 -7.32
CA TYR A 106 -1.93 13.96 -6.28
C TYR A 106 -3.35 13.49 -6.66
N ALA A 107 -3.81 13.80 -7.87
CA ALA A 107 -5.12 13.35 -8.35
C ALA A 107 -5.20 11.81 -8.40
N LEU A 108 -4.13 11.14 -8.84
CA LEU A 108 -4.08 9.68 -8.85
C LEU A 108 -4.15 9.11 -7.43
N HIS A 109 -3.41 9.67 -6.47
CA HIS A 109 -3.47 9.24 -5.07
C HIS A 109 -4.87 9.40 -4.46
N VAL A 110 -5.57 10.49 -4.77
CA VAL A 110 -6.98 10.67 -4.35
C VAL A 110 -7.87 9.57 -4.94
N VAL A 111 -7.71 9.25 -6.23
CA VAL A 111 -8.47 8.17 -6.88
C VAL A 111 -8.15 6.82 -6.26
N LEU A 112 -6.87 6.51 -6.00
CA LEU A 112 -6.43 5.27 -5.35
C LEU A 112 -7.06 5.13 -3.95
N THR A 113 -7.05 6.18 -3.14
CA THR A 113 -7.68 6.19 -1.82
C THR A 113 -9.17 5.93 -1.90
N ILE A 114 -9.89 6.60 -2.84
CA ILE A 114 -11.34 6.40 -3.04
C ILE A 114 -11.64 4.95 -3.42
N LEU A 115 -10.93 4.38 -4.39
CA LEU A 115 -11.16 3.00 -4.86
C LEU A 115 -10.94 1.98 -3.74
N LYS A 116 -9.87 2.13 -3.00
CA LYS A 116 -9.53 1.24 -1.89
C LYS A 116 -10.54 1.34 -0.75
N VAL A 117 -10.87 2.55 -0.29
CA VAL A 117 -11.83 2.74 0.80
C VAL A 117 -13.22 2.26 0.38
N ALA A 118 -13.65 2.53 -0.87
CA ALA A 118 -14.90 2.02 -1.41
C ALA A 118 -14.93 0.49 -1.44
N SER A 119 -13.82 -0.15 -1.86
CA SER A 119 -13.70 -1.61 -1.82
C SER A 119 -13.94 -2.17 -0.41
N PHE A 120 -13.27 -1.63 0.60
CA PHE A 120 -13.45 -2.08 1.98
C PHE A 120 -14.87 -1.80 2.50
N ALA A 121 -15.41 -0.63 2.23
CA ALA A 121 -16.74 -0.23 2.68
C ALA A 121 -17.83 -1.15 2.09
N PHE A 122 -17.79 -1.45 0.80
CA PHE A 122 -18.74 -2.36 0.17
C PHE A 122 -18.62 -3.79 0.70
N LEU A 123 -17.39 -4.26 0.95
CA LEU A 123 -17.19 -5.58 1.52
C LEU A 123 -17.78 -5.66 2.95
N PHE A 124 -17.50 -4.68 3.80
CA PHE A 124 -18.04 -4.66 5.16
C PHE A 124 -19.56 -4.51 5.16
N ALA A 125 -20.11 -3.67 4.28
CA ALA A 125 -21.56 -3.51 4.14
C ALA A 125 -22.27 -4.78 3.63
N SER A 126 -21.57 -5.68 2.93
CA SER A 126 -22.12 -6.96 2.48
C SER A 126 -22.20 -8.01 3.59
N LYS A 127 -21.54 -7.77 4.73
CA LYS A 127 -21.56 -8.73 5.84
C LYS A 127 -22.85 -8.63 6.63
N PRO A 128 -23.51 -9.77 6.91
CA PRO A 128 -24.67 -9.77 7.80
C PRO A 128 -24.26 -9.35 9.22
N ALA A 129 -25.19 -8.78 9.98
CA ALA A 129 -24.89 -8.23 11.30
C ALA A 129 -24.32 -9.27 12.29
N ASP A 130 -24.78 -10.50 12.22
CA ASP A 130 -24.30 -11.61 13.04
C ASP A 130 -22.87 -12.05 12.70
N ALA A 131 -22.39 -11.79 11.47
CA ALA A 131 -21.00 -12.05 11.09
C ALA A 131 -19.99 -11.32 11.99
N TRP A 132 -20.38 -10.21 12.57
CA TRP A 132 -19.53 -9.39 13.45
C TRP A 132 -19.47 -9.90 14.90
N SER A 133 -20.30 -10.89 15.26
CA SER A 133 -20.20 -11.53 16.59
C SER A 133 -18.96 -12.41 16.66
N PHE A 134 -18.21 -12.34 17.77
CA PHE A 134 -17.08 -13.26 18.00
C PHE A 134 -17.49 -14.73 18.07
N SER A 135 -18.78 -15.02 18.38
CA SER A 135 -19.35 -16.35 18.38
C SER A 135 -19.79 -16.83 16.99
N SER A 136 -19.71 -15.96 15.97
CA SER A 136 -20.04 -16.35 14.60
C SER A 136 -19.06 -17.40 14.06
N PRO A 137 -19.51 -18.30 13.15
CA PRO A 137 -18.59 -19.19 12.45
C PRO A 137 -17.46 -18.41 11.77
N THR A 138 -16.23 -18.93 11.85
CA THR A 138 -15.06 -18.30 11.23
C THR A 138 -15.20 -18.23 9.70
N VAL A 139 -15.82 -19.23 9.09
CA VAL A 139 -16.11 -19.28 7.65
C VAL A 139 -17.62 -19.25 7.47
N LEU A 140 -18.14 -18.24 6.79
CA LEU A 140 -19.56 -18.07 6.47
C LEU A 140 -19.94 -18.71 5.13
N GLY A 141 -18.94 -18.94 4.26
CA GLY A 141 -19.10 -19.49 2.93
C GLY A 141 -17.95 -19.11 2.01
N GLU A 142 -18.12 -19.36 0.73
CA GLU A 142 -17.14 -19.07 -0.30
C GLU A 142 -17.63 -17.93 -1.19
N TYR A 143 -16.73 -17.07 -1.63
CA TYR A 143 -17.02 -16.07 -2.67
C TYR A 143 -17.00 -16.65 -4.09
N GLY A 144 -16.39 -17.84 -4.26
CA GLY A 144 -16.21 -18.55 -5.52
C GLY A 144 -14.85 -18.28 -6.20
N PHE A 145 -14.54 -19.12 -7.17
CA PHE A 145 -13.21 -19.21 -7.80
C PHE A 145 -12.64 -17.88 -8.29
N VAL A 146 -13.46 -17.03 -8.94
CA VAL A 146 -12.96 -15.73 -9.44
C VAL A 146 -12.52 -14.81 -8.30
N ALA A 147 -13.24 -14.81 -7.20
CA ALA A 147 -12.91 -14.02 -6.02
C ALA A 147 -11.62 -14.51 -5.36
N GLU A 148 -11.47 -15.83 -5.20
CA GLU A 148 -10.27 -16.45 -4.65
C GLU A 148 -9.03 -16.12 -5.52
N MET A 149 -9.15 -16.23 -6.84
CA MET A 149 -8.06 -15.86 -7.76
C MET A 149 -7.70 -14.39 -7.68
N THR A 150 -8.70 -13.50 -7.54
CA THR A 150 -8.45 -12.07 -7.32
C THR A 150 -7.72 -11.83 -6.00
N ALA A 151 -8.15 -12.46 -4.91
CA ALA A 151 -7.47 -12.33 -3.62
C ALA A 151 -6.02 -12.84 -3.69
N LEU A 152 -5.79 -13.99 -4.32
CA LEU A 152 -4.44 -14.53 -4.55
C LEU A 152 -3.59 -13.58 -5.38
N GLN A 153 -4.14 -12.99 -6.45
CA GLN A 153 -3.45 -12.00 -7.28
C GLN A 153 -3.06 -10.77 -6.44
N VAL A 154 -3.94 -10.28 -5.57
CA VAL A 154 -3.64 -9.16 -4.67
C VAL A 154 -2.53 -9.54 -3.69
N MET A 155 -2.60 -10.70 -3.04
CA MET A 155 -1.57 -11.16 -2.10
C MET A 155 -0.20 -11.30 -2.76
N VAL A 156 -0.14 -11.97 -3.92
CA VAL A 156 1.11 -12.15 -4.66
C VAL A 156 1.65 -10.83 -5.19
N GLY A 157 0.78 -10.01 -5.81
CA GLY A 157 1.16 -8.69 -6.33
C GLY A 157 1.68 -7.77 -5.24
N SER A 158 1.01 -7.72 -4.10
CA SER A 158 1.45 -6.94 -2.94
C SER A 158 2.77 -7.45 -2.36
N GLY A 159 2.96 -8.77 -2.29
CA GLY A 159 4.22 -9.37 -1.90
C GLY A 159 5.38 -8.96 -2.84
N LEU A 160 5.16 -9.01 -4.14
CA LEU A 160 6.15 -8.58 -5.14
C LEU A 160 6.46 -7.08 -5.04
N VAL A 161 5.45 -6.23 -4.83
CA VAL A 161 5.63 -4.78 -4.61
C VAL A 161 6.41 -4.52 -3.33
N GLY A 162 6.09 -5.20 -2.22
CA GLY A 162 6.83 -5.09 -0.98
C GLY A 162 8.31 -5.49 -1.11
N LEU A 163 8.58 -6.59 -1.81
CA LEU A 163 9.95 -7.03 -2.12
C LEU A 163 10.67 -6.05 -3.06
N LEU A 164 9.97 -5.49 -4.05
CA LEU A 164 10.54 -4.46 -4.92
C LEU A 164 10.97 -3.24 -4.11
N HIS A 165 10.13 -2.71 -3.22
CA HIS A 165 10.51 -1.60 -2.34
C HIS A 165 11.69 -1.93 -1.44
N LEU A 166 11.75 -3.16 -0.91
CA LEU A 166 12.90 -3.64 -0.12
C LEU A 166 14.20 -3.59 -0.95
N VAL A 167 14.15 -4.04 -2.20
CA VAL A 167 15.30 -3.98 -3.13
C VAL A 167 15.68 -2.53 -3.45
N LEU A 168 14.69 -1.66 -3.72
CA LEU A 168 14.90 -0.24 -4.03
C LEU A 168 15.50 0.53 -2.83
N LEU A 169 15.22 0.11 -1.60
CA LEU A 169 15.83 0.68 -0.39
C LEU A 169 17.30 0.29 -0.21
N HIS A 170 17.79 -0.75 -0.91
CA HIS A 170 19.17 -1.18 -0.76
C HIS A 170 20.15 -0.13 -1.31
N PRO A 171 21.20 0.29 -0.57
CA PRO A 171 22.07 1.43 -0.94
C PRO A 171 22.70 1.33 -2.33
N ARG A 172 23.05 0.11 -2.79
CA ARG A 172 23.64 -0.10 -4.13
C ARG A 172 22.62 0.15 -5.25
N VAL A 173 21.35 -0.16 -5.04
CA VAL A 173 20.27 0.04 -6.02
C VAL A 173 19.84 1.51 -6.02
N ALA A 174 19.67 2.10 -4.85
CA ALA A 174 19.32 3.48 -4.65
C ALA A 174 20.38 4.47 -5.20
N LYS A 175 21.61 4.01 -5.40
CA LYS A 175 22.73 4.86 -5.85
C LYS A 175 22.95 6.10 -4.96
N ILE A 176 22.50 6.03 -3.71
CA ILE A 176 22.68 7.09 -2.73
C ILE A 176 24.11 7.04 -2.24
N ASN A 177 24.87 8.09 -2.50
CA ASN A 177 26.24 8.25 -2.01
C ASN A 177 26.31 9.34 -0.95
N CYS A 178 27.44 9.45 -0.26
CA CYS A 178 27.66 10.48 0.78
C CYS A 178 27.44 11.91 0.24
N GLN A 179 27.78 12.16 -1.01
CA GLN A 179 27.62 13.48 -1.63
C GLN A 179 26.14 13.87 -1.71
N THR A 180 25.30 12.97 -2.21
CA THR A 180 23.86 13.22 -2.33
C THR A 180 23.21 13.47 -0.95
N VAL A 181 23.62 12.70 0.08
CA VAL A 181 23.14 12.92 1.45
C VAL A 181 23.57 14.26 2.01
N CYS A 182 24.83 14.68 1.76
CA CYS A 182 25.32 15.96 2.21
C CYS A 182 24.61 17.13 1.53
N ASP A 183 24.33 17.04 0.23
CA ASP A 183 23.65 18.08 -0.53
C ASP A 183 22.22 18.33 -0.02
N VAL A 184 21.51 17.27 0.37
CA VAL A 184 20.14 17.37 0.92
C VAL A 184 20.13 17.80 2.39
N ALA A 185 21.06 17.27 3.19
CA ALA A 185 21.12 17.57 4.62
C ALA A 185 21.84 18.88 4.97
N GLY A 186 22.44 19.56 3.99
CA GLY A 186 23.19 20.80 4.21
C GLY A 186 24.44 20.63 5.08
N CYS A 187 24.96 19.41 5.22
CA CYS A 187 26.09 19.10 6.07
C CYS A 187 27.42 19.13 5.29
N THR A 188 28.52 19.37 6.00
CA THR A 188 29.85 19.32 5.40
C THR A 188 30.28 17.87 5.13
N ARG A 189 31.09 17.64 4.08
CA ARG A 189 31.53 16.31 3.61
C ARG A 189 32.03 15.37 4.73
N PHE A 190 32.59 15.90 5.82
CA PHE A 190 33.11 15.08 6.91
C PHE A 190 32.07 14.56 7.92
N SER A 191 30.95 15.24 8.09
CA SER A 191 29.94 14.83 9.09
C SER A 191 28.93 13.80 8.56
N CYS A 192 28.62 13.82 7.27
CA CYS A 192 27.65 12.90 6.67
C CYS A 192 28.16 11.46 6.51
N CYS A 193 29.45 11.25 6.32
CA CYS A 193 30.04 9.91 6.18
C CYS A 193 30.32 9.22 7.53
N SER A 194 30.22 9.94 8.66
CA SER A 194 30.47 9.41 10.00
C SER A 194 29.22 8.78 10.65
N THR A 195 28.04 9.08 10.19
CA THR A 195 26.80 8.39 10.63
C THR A 195 26.70 7.07 9.89
N LYS A 196 27.13 5.98 10.54
CA LYS A 196 26.89 4.61 10.08
C LYS A 196 25.37 4.44 9.85
N VAL A 197 25.02 4.13 8.63
CA VAL A 197 23.69 3.65 8.18
C VAL A 197 23.34 2.35 8.87
#